data_835109fc09e0fc1ac05ab75ae0d2d6e6
#
_entry.id   835109fc09e0fc1ac05ab75ae0d2d6e6
#
_cell.length_a   1.000
_cell.length_b   1.000
_cell.length_c   1.000
_cell.angle_alpha   90.00
_cell.angle_beta   90.00
_cell.angle_gamma   90.00
#
_symmetry.space_group_name_H-M   'P 1'
#
loop_
_entity.id
_entity.type
_entity.pdbx_description
1 polymer ?
#
loop_
_entity_poly.entity_id
_entity_poly.type
_entity_poly.pdbx_seq_one_letter_code
_entity_poly.pdbx_strand_id
1 'polypeptide(L)'
;MLFRSRLAPQIEALRADLERAFAVAFDEHAHVLTLYASHDDALSVLRAFAAVPGHAGQGRALHLDIRFTGSVDAIRALNEGRCTIAGFHTLEQPAMDSLAAQTYRPLLQPGLHKVIGFARRTQGLIVARGNPLGLASLADVARTGARFVNRPLGTGTRVLLADLLAQAGLESGDIDGYGRDEPSHAALAQAIAAGSADVGMGIELAARARGLDFVPLVHERYHLACLKSTLEQPATRALRDLLQTPAWQRRMAAMPGYAPMHCGEVLAMSRVLPWWRFARRKSAGAHQHASP
;
A
#
# COMPACT_ATOMS: atom_id res chain seq x y z
N MET A 1 22.72 -14.17 1.77
CA MET A 1 21.76 -13.18 2.26
C MET A 1 20.82 -12.64 1.18
N LEU A 2 21.30 -12.21 0.02
CA LEU A 2 20.51 -11.75 -1.15
C LEU A 2 19.42 -12.73 -1.60
N PHE A 3 19.73 -14.01 -1.66
CA PHE A 3 18.80 -15.06 -2.08
C PHE A 3 17.56 -15.15 -1.17
N ARG A 4 17.77 -15.07 0.16
CA ARG A 4 16.68 -15.12 1.14
C ARG A 4 15.72 -13.92 1.02
N SER A 5 16.25 -12.72 0.78
CA SER A 5 15.42 -11.51 0.62
C SER A 5 14.61 -11.50 -0.67
N ARG A 6 15.15 -12.08 -1.76
CA ARG A 6 14.41 -12.21 -3.03
C ARG A 6 13.29 -13.25 -2.97
N LEU A 7 13.48 -14.30 -2.18
CA LEU A 7 12.46 -15.33 -1.99
C LEU A 7 11.40 -14.97 -0.93
N ALA A 8 11.64 -13.94 -0.11
CA ALA A 8 10.70 -13.58 0.97
C ALA A 8 9.24 -13.46 0.50
N PRO A 9 8.91 -12.77 -0.62
CA PRO A 9 7.51 -12.70 -1.08
C PRO A 9 6.91 -14.05 -1.43
N GLN A 10 7.70 -14.97 -2.01
CA GLN A 10 7.24 -16.30 -2.38
C GLN A 10 7.03 -17.20 -1.16
N ILE A 11 7.93 -17.09 -0.18
CA ILE A 11 7.80 -17.81 1.11
C ILE A 11 6.56 -17.32 1.86
N GLU A 12 6.32 -16.01 1.89
CA GLU A 12 5.13 -15.44 2.52
C GLU A 12 3.83 -15.87 1.81
N ALA A 13 3.84 -15.95 0.48
CA ALA A 13 2.69 -16.44 -0.28
C ALA A 13 2.39 -17.91 0.04
N LEU A 14 3.41 -18.77 0.05
CA LEU A 14 3.25 -20.19 0.39
C LEU A 14 2.76 -20.38 1.83
N ARG A 15 3.28 -19.59 2.75
CA ARG A 15 2.84 -19.61 4.14
C ARG A 15 1.37 -19.20 4.27
N ALA A 16 0.93 -18.15 3.57
CA ALA A 16 -0.47 -17.73 3.57
C ALA A 16 -1.41 -18.79 2.99
N ASP A 17 -0.99 -19.47 1.91
CA ASP A 17 -1.75 -20.58 1.32
C ASP A 17 -1.90 -21.76 2.30
N LEU A 18 -0.84 -22.08 3.03
CA LEU A 18 -0.86 -23.14 4.04
C LEU A 18 -1.74 -22.76 5.23
N GLU A 19 -1.58 -21.54 5.78
CA GLU A 19 -2.40 -21.03 6.89
C GLU A 19 -3.89 -21.01 6.53
N ARG A 20 -4.23 -20.62 5.28
CA ARG A 20 -5.61 -20.68 4.78
C ARG A 20 -6.15 -22.11 4.74
N ALA A 21 -5.36 -23.06 4.21
CA ALA A 21 -5.76 -24.45 4.15
C ALA A 21 -6.05 -25.02 5.54
N PHE A 22 -5.21 -24.71 6.52
CA PHE A 22 -5.44 -25.09 7.92
C PHE A 22 -6.68 -24.40 8.50
N ALA A 23 -6.86 -23.09 8.31
CA ALA A 23 -8.02 -22.36 8.82
C ALA A 23 -9.34 -22.95 8.31
N VAL A 24 -9.42 -23.26 7.01
CA VAL A 24 -10.60 -23.87 6.41
C VAL A 24 -10.83 -25.31 6.92
N ALA A 25 -9.75 -26.08 7.19
CA ALA A 25 -9.84 -27.47 7.59
C ALA A 25 -10.19 -27.67 9.08
N PHE A 26 -9.80 -26.74 9.95
CA PHE A 26 -9.83 -26.94 11.41
C PHE A 26 -10.63 -25.92 12.21
N ASP A 27 -11.08 -24.81 11.59
CA ASP A 27 -11.87 -23.79 12.26
C ASP A 27 -13.08 -23.36 11.41
N GLU A 28 -14.20 -24.09 11.57
CA GLU A 28 -15.47 -23.78 10.90
C GLU A 28 -16.01 -22.37 11.22
N HIS A 29 -15.46 -21.70 12.23
CA HIS A 29 -15.89 -20.37 12.67
C HIS A 29 -14.90 -19.27 12.31
N ALA A 30 -13.76 -19.58 11.71
CA ALA A 30 -12.80 -18.58 11.30
C ALA A 30 -13.29 -17.77 10.09
N HIS A 31 -13.05 -16.45 10.15
CA HIS A 31 -13.25 -15.60 8.98
C HIS A 31 -11.99 -15.64 8.11
N VAL A 32 -12.13 -16.07 6.86
CA VAL A 32 -11.02 -16.01 5.87
C VAL A 32 -11.28 -14.85 4.91
N LEU A 33 -10.26 -14.00 4.72
CA LEU A 33 -10.32 -12.84 3.84
C LEU A 33 -9.08 -12.82 2.93
N THR A 34 -9.30 -12.79 1.63
CA THR A 34 -8.24 -12.72 0.62
C THR A 34 -7.88 -11.26 0.34
N LEU A 35 -6.60 -10.91 0.54
CA LEU A 35 -6.06 -9.58 0.36
C LEU A 35 -4.88 -9.60 -0.62
N TYR A 36 -4.99 -8.87 -1.74
CA TYR A 36 -3.89 -8.69 -2.69
C TYR A 36 -3.31 -7.28 -2.56
N ALA A 37 -1.98 -7.17 -2.55
CA ALA A 37 -1.30 -5.88 -2.40
C ALA A 37 0.18 -5.96 -2.81
N SER A 38 0.83 -4.82 -2.99
CA SER A 38 2.29 -4.77 -3.04
C SER A 38 2.87 -5.27 -1.72
N HIS A 39 4.05 -5.92 -1.78
CA HIS A 39 4.72 -6.40 -0.58
C HIS A 39 4.93 -5.25 0.42
N ASP A 40 4.43 -5.45 1.63
CA ASP A 40 4.48 -4.48 2.72
C ASP A 40 4.57 -5.20 4.07
N ASP A 41 5.52 -4.78 4.89
CA ASP A 41 5.77 -5.40 6.19
C ASP A 41 4.61 -5.20 7.17
N ALA A 42 3.87 -4.07 7.07
CA ALA A 42 2.70 -3.84 7.90
C ALA A 42 1.57 -4.86 7.62
N LEU A 43 1.45 -5.34 6.39
CA LEU A 43 0.50 -6.41 6.07
C LEU A 43 0.91 -7.75 6.67
N SER A 44 2.21 -8.05 6.70
CA SER A 44 2.72 -9.26 7.37
C SER A 44 2.48 -9.20 8.87
N VAL A 45 2.69 -8.03 9.48
CA VAL A 45 2.36 -7.79 10.90
C VAL A 45 0.86 -7.88 11.16
N LEU A 46 0.03 -7.32 10.25
CA LEU A 46 -1.43 -7.39 10.33
C LEU A 46 -1.92 -8.85 10.29
N ARG A 47 -1.38 -9.66 9.38
CA ARG A 47 -1.73 -11.08 9.29
C ARG A 47 -1.47 -11.80 10.60
N ALA A 48 -0.28 -11.63 11.17
CA ALA A 48 0.07 -12.27 12.44
C ALA A 48 -0.80 -11.75 13.60
N PHE A 49 -1.14 -10.44 13.60
CA PHE A 49 -1.99 -9.83 14.61
C PHE A 49 -3.45 -10.31 14.50
N ALA A 50 -3.98 -10.44 13.31
CA ALA A 50 -5.36 -10.85 13.04
C ALA A 50 -5.62 -12.32 13.40
N ALA A 51 -4.60 -13.17 13.27
CA ALA A 51 -4.68 -14.59 13.58
C ALA A 51 -4.81 -14.88 15.09
N VAL A 52 -4.53 -13.90 15.96
CA VAL A 52 -4.69 -14.08 17.42
C VAL A 52 -6.18 -14.01 17.79
N PRO A 53 -6.74 -15.06 18.42
CA PRO A 53 -8.13 -15.06 18.86
C PRO A 53 -8.43 -13.86 19.76
N GLY A 54 -9.56 -13.20 19.53
CA GLY A 54 -10.00 -12.03 20.30
C GLY A 54 -9.52 -10.67 19.73
N HIS A 55 -8.52 -10.62 18.87
CA HIS A 55 -8.09 -9.37 18.25
C HIS A 55 -9.09 -8.84 17.21
N ALA A 56 -9.77 -9.74 16.48
CA ALA A 56 -10.78 -9.39 15.47
C ALA A 56 -12.21 -9.26 16.02
N GLY A 57 -12.37 -9.21 17.34
CA GLY A 57 -13.67 -9.16 18.03
C GLY A 57 -14.36 -10.53 18.12
N GLN A 58 -15.40 -10.63 18.99
CA GLN A 58 -16.25 -11.82 19.18
C GLN A 58 -15.52 -13.17 19.41
N GLY A 59 -14.26 -13.16 19.86
CA GLY A 59 -13.49 -14.37 20.14
C GLY A 59 -13.05 -15.16 18.91
N ARG A 60 -13.35 -14.70 17.70
CA ARG A 60 -12.99 -15.37 16.44
C ARG A 60 -11.66 -14.87 15.91
N ALA A 61 -10.89 -15.75 15.25
CA ALA A 61 -9.70 -15.38 14.50
C ALA A 61 -10.09 -14.88 13.09
N LEU A 62 -9.31 -13.90 12.58
CA LEU A 62 -9.40 -13.47 11.20
C LEU A 62 -8.16 -13.94 10.45
N HIS A 63 -8.32 -14.89 9.54
CA HIS A 63 -7.24 -15.39 8.70
C HIS A 63 -7.12 -14.54 7.43
N LEU A 64 -6.01 -13.86 7.28
CA LEU A 64 -5.70 -13.05 6.11
C LEU A 64 -4.86 -13.86 5.12
N ASP A 65 -5.48 -14.30 4.02
CA ASP A 65 -4.78 -14.86 2.85
C ASP A 65 -4.20 -13.69 2.04
N ILE A 66 -2.95 -13.32 2.33
CA ILE A 66 -2.30 -12.19 1.68
C ILE A 66 -1.42 -12.67 0.53
N ARG A 67 -1.71 -12.16 -0.68
CA ARG A 67 -0.90 -12.39 -1.87
C ARG A 67 -0.21 -11.09 -2.29
N PHE A 68 1.12 -11.15 -2.35
CA PHE A 68 1.91 -10.02 -2.73
C PHE A 68 2.04 -9.94 -4.26
N THR A 69 1.46 -8.87 -4.81
CA THR A 69 1.47 -8.50 -6.24
C THR A 69 1.68 -6.99 -6.35
N GLY A 70 1.54 -6.40 -7.54
CA GLY A 70 1.53 -4.94 -7.68
C GLY A 70 0.19 -4.33 -7.24
N SER A 71 0.17 -3.06 -6.83
CA SER A 71 -1.08 -2.36 -6.47
C SER A 71 -2.08 -2.33 -7.64
N VAL A 72 -1.59 -2.19 -8.87
CA VAL A 72 -2.41 -2.21 -10.08
C VAL A 72 -3.04 -3.58 -10.29
N ASP A 73 -2.23 -4.65 -10.18
CA ASP A 73 -2.70 -6.02 -10.34
C ASP A 73 -3.61 -6.45 -9.19
N ALA A 74 -3.39 -5.92 -7.99
CA ALA A 74 -4.29 -6.13 -6.86
C ALA A 74 -5.70 -5.59 -7.14
N ILE A 75 -5.81 -4.37 -7.68
CA ILE A 75 -7.12 -3.79 -8.03
C ILE A 75 -7.76 -4.55 -9.21
N ARG A 76 -6.97 -4.99 -10.21
CA ARG A 76 -7.47 -5.85 -11.27
C ARG A 76 -8.02 -7.17 -10.72
N ALA A 77 -7.27 -7.81 -9.82
CA ALA A 77 -7.72 -9.04 -9.16
C ALA A 77 -9.01 -8.84 -8.36
N LEU A 78 -9.19 -7.68 -7.70
CA LEU A 78 -10.44 -7.31 -7.03
C LEU A 78 -11.60 -7.22 -8.04
N ASN A 79 -11.38 -6.57 -9.19
CA ASN A 79 -12.39 -6.43 -10.24
C ASN A 79 -12.79 -7.76 -10.89
N GLU A 80 -11.86 -8.71 -10.92
CA GLU A 80 -12.05 -10.08 -11.41
C GLU A 80 -12.59 -11.05 -10.34
N GLY A 81 -12.84 -10.56 -9.11
CA GLY A 81 -13.34 -11.38 -8.02
C GLY A 81 -12.33 -12.37 -7.43
N ARG A 82 -11.03 -12.21 -7.73
CA ARG A 82 -9.94 -13.09 -7.23
C ARG A 82 -9.48 -12.74 -5.81
N CYS A 83 -9.85 -11.58 -5.29
CA CYS A 83 -9.63 -11.20 -3.89
C CYS A 83 -10.81 -10.37 -3.37
N THR A 84 -10.93 -10.29 -2.06
CA THR A 84 -11.94 -9.47 -1.38
C THR A 84 -11.45 -8.05 -1.14
N ILE A 85 -10.16 -7.90 -0.89
CA ILE A 85 -9.49 -6.62 -0.60
C ILE A 85 -8.30 -6.44 -1.53
N ALA A 86 -8.13 -5.23 -2.04
CA ALA A 86 -6.94 -4.80 -2.79
C ALA A 86 -6.24 -3.65 -2.09
N GLY A 87 -4.94 -3.78 -1.81
CA GLY A 87 -4.12 -2.70 -1.25
C GLY A 87 -3.52 -1.82 -2.34
N PHE A 88 -3.61 -0.50 -2.19
CA PHE A 88 -3.00 0.46 -3.11
C PHE A 88 -2.55 1.74 -2.39
N HIS A 89 -1.65 2.48 -3.04
CA HIS A 89 -1.01 3.65 -2.47
C HIS A 89 -1.26 4.88 -3.32
N THR A 90 -1.41 6.03 -2.67
CA THR A 90 -1.44 7.35 -3.31
C THR A 90 -0.60 8.33 -2.51
N LEU A 91 -0.16 9.41 -3.15
CA LEU A 91 0.29 10.58 -2.39
C LEU A 91 -0.79 11.04 -1.41
N GLU A 92 -0.41 11.70 -0.36
CA GLU A 92 -1.37 12.25 0.62
C GLU A 92 -2.34 13.25 -0.04
N GLN A 93 -1.85 13.99 -1.02
CA GLN A 93 -2.62 14.89 -1.88
C GLN A 93 -2.29 14.60 -3.35
N PRO A 94 -2.90 13.56 -3.95
CA PRO A 94 -2.58 13.22 -5.33
C PRO A 94 -3.15 14.28 -6.28
N ALA A 95 -2.34 14.72 -7.25
CA ALA A 95 -2.79 15.63 -8.28
C ALA A 95 -3.84 14.97 -9.20
N MET A 96 -4.68 15.80 -9.80
CA MET A 96 -5.78 15.31 -10.65
C MET A 96 -5.32 14.66 -11.96
N ASP A 97 -4.17 15.04 -12.44
CA ASP A 97 -3.49 14.58 -13.66
C ASP A 97 -2.27 13.70 -13.38
N SER A 98 -2.06 13.33 -12.10
CA SER A 98 -0.95 12.48 -11.68
C SER A 98 -0.97 11.12 -12.39
N LEU A 99 0.17 10.46 -12.46
CA LEU A 99 0.26 9.09 -12.97
C LEU A 99 -0.57 8.13 -12.13
N ALA A 100 -0.66 8.36 -10.81
CA ALA A 100 -1.56 7.62 -9.92
C ALA A 100 -3.03 7.77 -10.37
N ALA A 101 -3.46 8.99 -10.75
CA ALA A 101 -4.80 9.22 -11.29
C ALA A 101 -5.02 8.47 -12.61
N GLN A 102 -4.08 8.56 -13.54
CA GLN A 102 -4.16 7.84 -14.82
C GLN A 102 -4.20 6.33 -14.64
N THR A 103 -3.46 5.81 -13.67
CA THR A 103 -3.34 4.38 -13.39
C THR A 103 -4.57 3.81 -12.68
N TYR A 104 -5.09 4.49 -11.65
CA TYR A 104 -6.14 3.92 -10.79
C TYR A 104 -7.55 4.33 -11.21
N ARG A 105 -7.73 5.48 -11.87
CA ARG A 105 -9.05 5.96 -12.30
C ARG A 105 -9.81 4.98 -13.20
N PRO A 106 -9.21 4.29 -14.18
CA PRO A 106 -9.92 3.30 -14.98
C PRO A 106 -10.27 2.03 -14.21
N LEU A 107 -9.60 1.74 -13.09
CA LEU A 107 -9.74 0.50 -12.33
C LEU A 107 -10.68 0.65 -11.13
N LEU A 108 -10.74 1.83 -10.51
CA LEU A 108 -11.58 2.12 -9.35
C LEU A 108 -12.78 2.96 -9.78
N GLN A 109 -14.00 2.48 -9.50
CA GLN A 109 -15.24 3.12 -9.93
C GLN A 109 -16.08 3.54 -8.71
N PRO A 110 -16.47 4.83 -8.63
CA PRO A 110 -17.43 5.28 -7.61
C PRO A 110 -18.74 4.52 -7.73
N GLY A 111 -19.31 4.15 -6.58
CA GLY A 111 -20.55 3.35 -6.55
C GLY A 111 -20.32 1.85 -6.57
N LEU A 112 -19.28 1.35 -7.26
CA LEU A 112 -18.88 -0.06 -7.26
C LEU A 112 -17.88 -0.37 -6.16
N HIS A 113 -16.90 0.50 -5.95
CA HIS A 113 -15.82 0.31 -4.98
C HIS A 113 -16.01 1.16 -3.72
N LYS A 114 -15.45 0.68 -2.63
CA LYS A 114 -15.26 1.40 -1.36
C LYS A 114 -13.80 1.44 -1.01
N VAL A 115 -13.38 2.52 -0.37
CA VAL A 115 -12.02 2.70 0.14
C VAL A 115 -12.06 2.65 1.66
N ILE A 116 -11.19 1.84 2.24
CA ILE A 116 -11.00 1.71 3.68
C ILE A 116 -9.62 2.29 4.00
N GLY A 117 -9.54 3.16 4.99
CA GLY A 117 -8.29 3.72 5.46
C GLY A 117 -7.44 2.64 6.16
N PHE A 118 -6.12 2.69 5.96
CA PHE A 118 -5.20 1.75 6.58
C PHE A 118 -4.06 2.47 7.31
N ALA A 119 -3.19 3.19 6.55
CA ALA A 119 -2.03 3.83 7.13
C ALA A 119 -1.63 5.10 6.36
N ARG A 120 -0.92 6.00 7.05
CA ARG A 120 0.03 6.92 6.43
C ARG A 120 1.41 6.28 6.51
N ARG A 121 2.18 6.38 5.43
CA ARG A 121 3.51 5.82 5.35
C ARG A 121 4.47 6.84 4.76
N THR A 122 5.72 6.88 5.23
CA THR A 122 6.76 7.71 4.64
C THR A 122 7.53 6.90 3.61
N GLN A 123 7.63 7.45 2.40
CA GLN A 123 8.52 6.96 1.34
C GLN A 123 9.73 7.90 1.23
N GLY A 124 10.88 7.34 0.93
CA GLY A 124 12.11 8.09 0.83
C GLY A 124 13.23 7.29 0.18
N LEU A 125 14.42 7.89 0.15
CA LEU A 125 15.62 7.22 -0.32
C LEU A 125 16.18 6.35 0.81
N ILE A 126 16.44 5.10 0.48
CA ILE A 126 17.26 4.19 1.28
C ILE A 126 18.67 4.34 0.76
N VAL A 127 19.61 4.69 1.64
CA VAL A 127 21.01 4.95 1.29
C VAL A 127 21.94 4.20 2.24
N ALA A 128 23.19 4.01 1.84
CA ALA A 128 24.20 3.42 2.71
C ALA A 128 24.37 4.26 3.99
N ARG A 129 24.80 3.60 5.07
CA ARG A 129 25.04 4.24 6.36
C ARG A 129 25.98 5.44 6.22
N GLY A 130 25.60 6.56 6.82
CA GLY A 130 26.31 7.84 6.74
C GLY A 130 26.01 8.62 5.47
N ASN A 131 25.17 8.11 4.57
CA ASN A 131 24.80 8.76 3.30
C ASN A 131 26.02 9.34 2.55
N PRO A 132 26.99 8.49 2.13
CA PRO A 132 28.29 8.95 1.65
C PRO A 132 28.20 9.79 0.37
N LEU A 133 27.12 9.71 -0.40
CA LEU A 133 26.88 10.52 -1.59
C LEU A 133 26.11 11.82 -1.30
N GLY A 134 25.71 12.07 -0.05
CA GLY A 134 24.99 13.28 0.35
C GLY A 134 23.64 13.45 -0.35
N LEU A 135 22.93 12.34 -0.63
CA LEU A 135 21.67 12.37 -1.36
C LEU A 135 20.53 12.89 -0.47
N ALA A 136 19.88 13.96 -0.86
CA ALA A 136 18.74 14.56 -0.18
C ALA A 136 17.45 14.58 -1.02
N SER A 137 17.56 14.36 -2.33
CA SER A 137 16.47 14.46 -3.30
C SER A 137 16.68 13.53 -4.50
N LEU A 138 15.63 13.35 -5.32
CA LEU A 138 15.75 12.65 -6.61
C LEU A 138 16.66 13.41 -7.58
N ALA A 139 16.70 14.74 -7.49
CA ALA A 139 17.62 15.55 -8.29
C ALA A 139 19.09 15.27 -7.93
N ASP A 140 19.40 15.02 -6.65
CA ASP A 140 20.74 14.59 -6.26
C ASP A 140 21.08 13.21 -6.81
N VAL A 141 20.13 12.28 -6.83
CA VAL A 141 20.33 10.96 -7.42
C VAL A 141 20.70 11.08 -8.90
N ALA A 142 19.94 11.87 -9.66
CA ALA A 142 20.21 12.13 -11.08
C ALA A 142 21.58 12.80 -11.27
N ARG A 143 21.85 13.86 -10.52
CA ARG A 143 23.09 14.67 -10.64
C ARG A 143 24.37 13.87 -10.30
N THR A 144 24.29 12.98 -9.32
CA THR A 144 25.46 12.21 -8.87
C THR A 144 25.70 10.93 -9.69
N GLY A 145 24.73 10.52 -10.51
CA GLY A 145 24.80 9.23 -11.22
C GLY A 145 24.81 8.03 -10.26
N ALA A 146 24.18 8.18 -9.07
CA ALA A 146 24.11 7.12 -8.08
C ALA A 146 23.36 5.90 -8.65
N ARG A 147 23.93 4.72 -8.48
CA ARG A 147 23.34 3.46 -8.96
C ARG A 147 22.04 3.17 -8.25
N PHE A 148 20.93 3.44 -8.93
CA PHE A 148 19.60 3.27 -8.38
C PHE A 148 19.11 1.83 -8.52
N VAL A 149 18.31 1.39 -7.55
CA VAL A 149 17.53 0.15 -7.63
C VAL A 149 16.07 0.45 -7.29
N ASN A 150 15.17 -0.12 -8.07
CA ASN A 150 13.75 0.22 -8.07
C ASN A 150 12.88 -0.94 -7.54
N ARG A 151 11.59 -0.69 -7.53
CA ARG A 151 10.55 -1.71 -7.35
C ARG A 151 9.96 -2.09 -8.71
N PRO A 152 9.41 -3.31 -8.88
CA PRO A 152 8.81 -3.74 -10.15
C PRO A 152 7.70 -2.81 -10.62
N LEU A 153 7.49 -2.78 -11.94
CA LEU A 153 6.37 -2.08 -12.55
C LEU A 153 5.04 -2.52 -11.93
N GLY A 154 4.10 -1.57 -11.80
CA GLY A 154 2.79 -1.82 -11.20
C GLY A 154 2.76 -1.82 -9.68
N THR A 155 3.92 -1.72 -8.99
CA THR A 155 3.94 -1.49 -7.54
C THR A 155 3.59 -0.05 -7.21
N GLY A 156 2.96 0.18 -6.03
CA GLY A 156 2.62 1.54 -5.59
C GLY A 156 3.83 2.47 -5.50
N THR A 157 4.97 1.98 -5.02
CA THR A 157 6.22 2.75 -4.96
C THR A 157 6.71 3.17 -6.36
N ARG A 158 6.55 2.31 -7.37
CA ARG A 158 6.96 2.63 -8.75
C ARG A 158 6.07 3.72 -9.36
N VAL A 159 4.75 3.65 -9.11
CA VAL A 159 3.79 4.69 -9.54
C VAL A 159 4.13 6.01 -8.85
N LEU A 160 4.40 5.97 -7.54
CA LEU A 160 4.74 7.15 -6.75
C LEU A 160 6.07 7.78 -7.20
N LEU A 161 7.10 6.96 -7.46
CA LEU A 161 8.39 7.45 -7.96
C LEU A 161 8.24 8.20 -9.28
N ALA A 162 7.43 7.69 -10.19
CA ALA A 162 7.18 8.36 -11.47
C ALA A 162 6.47 9.70 -11.29
N ASP A 163 5.50 9.80 -10.37
CA ASP A 163 4.87 11.09 -10.02
C ASP A 163 5.89 12.07 -9.43
N LEU A 164 6.79 11.60 -8.56
CA LEU A 164 7.83 12.46 -7.95
C LEU A 164 8.90 12.91 -8.95
N LEU A 165 9.30 12.07 -9.89
CA LEU A 165 10.22 12.44 -10.97
C LEU A 165 9.58 13.53 -11.85
N ALA A 166 8.33 13.36 -12.27
CA ALA A 166 7.61 14.35 -13.05
C ALA A 166 7.49 15.71 -12.32
N GLN A 167 7.21 15.70 -11.00
CA GLN A 167 7.18 16.91 -10.16
C GLN A 167 8.55 17.58 -10.07
N ALA A 168 9.64 16.81 -10.11
CA ALA A 168 11.00 17.31 -10.11
C ALA A 168 11.51 17.73 -11.50
N GLY A 169 10.70 17.56 -12.55
CA GLY A 169 11.11 17.81 -13.94
C GLY A 169 12.16 16.82 -14.45
N LEU A 170 12.17 15.61 -13.91
CA LEU A 170 13.09 14.52 -14.24
C LEU A 170 12.36 13.44 -15.03
N GLU A 171 13.12 12.76 -15.90
CA GLU A 171 12.67 11.59 -16.62
C GLU A 171 13.32 10.30 -16.06
N SER A 172 12.77 9.16 -16.41
CA SER A 172 13.33 7.87 -16.01
C SER A 172 14.76 7.65 -16.53
N GLY A 173 15.11 8.25 -17.65
CA GLY A 173 16.44 8.20 -18.26
C GLY A 173 17.51 8.96 -17.47
N ASP A 174 17.13 9.91 -16.62
CA ASP A 174 18.06 10.68 -15.78
C ASP A 174 18.54 9.87 -14.57
N ILE A 175 17.93 8.72 -14.29
CA ILE A 175 18.24 7.89 -13.13
C ILE A 175 18.98 6.63 -13.57
N ASP A 176 20.29 6.56 -13.27
CA ASP A 176 21.09 5.36 -13.55
C ASP A 176 20.54 4.15 -12.76
N GLY A 177 20.26 3.07 -13.48
CA GLY A 177 19.67 1.86 -12.88
C GLY A 177 18.16 1.91 -12.67
N TYR A 178 17.43 2.88 -13.23
CA TYR A 178 15.97 2.96 -13.12
C TYR A 178 15.24 1.68 -13.52
N GLY A 179 15.77 0.92 -14.48
CA GLY A 179 15.22 -0.37 -14.92
C GLY A 179 15.59 -1.57 -14.05
N ARG A 180 16.51 -1.40 -13.09
CA ARG A 180 16.89 -2.48 -12.15
C ARG A 180 15.88 -2.54 -11.03
N ASP A 181 15.24 -3.67 -10.84
CA ASP A 181 14.21 -3.80 -9.81
C ASP A 181 14.44 -4.96 -8.83
N GLU A 182 13.88 -4.83 -7.66
CA GLU A 182 13.87 -5.82 -6.59
C GLU A 182 12.44 -6.08 -6.11
N PRO A 183 12.08 -7.35 -5.82
CA PRO A 183 10.70 -7.76 -5.60
C PRO A 183 10.08 -7.23 -4.29
N SER A 184 10.90 -6.75 -3.34
CA SER A 184 10.43 -6.23 -2.06
C SER A 184 11.30 -5.07 -1.56
N HIS A 185 10.78 -4.27 -0.63
CA HIS A 185 11.59 -3.25 0.06
C HIS A 185 12.77 -3.85 0.80
N ALA A 186 12.60 -5.05 1.37
CA ALA A 186 13.68 -5.78 2.04
C ALA A 186 14.78 -6.22 1.07
N ALA A 187 14.41 -6.66 -0.14
CA ALA A 187 15.37 -7.02 -1.19
C ALA A 187 16.11 -5.80 -1.72
N LEU A 188 15.40 -4.68 -1.93
CA LEU A 188 15.97 -3.39 -2.32
C LEU A 188 16.97 -2.90 -1.27
N ALA A 189 16.60 -2.86 0.00
CA ALA A 189 17.51 -2.49 1.09
C ALA A 189 18.71 -3.45 1.17
N GLN A 190 18.53 -4.74 0.90
CA GLN A 190 19.63 -5.70 0.86
C GLN A 190 20.60 -5.44 -0.32
N ALA A 191 20.10 -5.02 -1.47
CA ALA A 191 20.94 -4.66 -2.62
C ALA A 191 21.86 -3.46 -2.27
N ILE A 192 21.33 -2.47 -1.56
CA ILE A 192 22.11 -1.32 -1.07
C ILE A 192 23.11 -1.75 0.02
N ALA A 193 22.68 -2.53 1.00
CA ALA A 193 23.58 -3.03 2.05
C ALA A 193 24.72 -3.90 1.51
N ALA A 194 24.51 -4.59 0.39
CA ALA A 194 25.53 -5.39 -0.28
C ALA A 194 26.42 -4.57 -1.24
N GLY A 195 26.19 -3.27 -1.41
CA GLY A 195 26.93 -2.40 -2.32
C GLY A 195 26.67 -2.66 -3.80
N SER A 196 25.63 -3.42 -4.15
CA SER A 196 25.23 -3.64 -5.56
C SER A 196 24.41 -2.47 -6.12
N ALA A 197 23.88 -1.60 -5.25
CA ALA A 197 23.27 -0.32 -5.57
C ALA A 197 23.67 0.70 -4.50
N ASP A 198 23.56 1.98 -4.82
CA ASP A 198 23.89 3.08 -3.90
C ASP A 198 22.63 3.63 -3.22
N VAL A 199 21.52 3.59 -3.93
CA VAL A 199 20.26 4.18 -3.51
C VAL A 199 19.05 3.49 -4.12
N GLY A 200 17.92 3.57 -3.46
CA GLY A 200 16.62 3.16 -4.00
C GLY A 200 15.48 3.79 -3.23
N MET A 201 14.30 3.90 -3.86
CA MET A 201 13.12 4.41 -3.18
C MET A 201 12.39 3.31 -2.42
N GLY A 202 12.16 3.56 -1.13
CA GLY A 202 11.53 2.58 -0.26
C GLY A 202 10.97 3.15 1.03
N ILE A 203 10.81 2.29 2.02
CA ILE A 203 10.22 2.60 3.33
C ILE A 203 11.28 2.56 4.43
N GLU A 204 11.10 3.40 5.44
CA GLU A 204 12.06 3.53 6.56
C GLU A 204 12.28 2.20 7.28
N LEU A 205 11.23 1.42 7.51
CA LEU A 205 11.33 0.12 8.17
C LEU A 205 12.35 -0.81 7.50
N ALA A 206 12.35 -0.86 6.16
CA ALA A 206 13.28 -1.69 5.40
C ALA A 206 14.73 -1.19 5.50
N ALA A 207 14.94 0.13 5.52
CA ALA A 207 16.25 0.73 5.75
C ALA A 207 16.80 0.37 7.14
N ARG A 208 16.02 0.64 8.18
CA ARG A 208 16.39 0.37 9.58
C ARG A 208 16.70 -1.10 9.83
N ALA A 209 15.92 -2.02 9.26
CA ALA A 209 16.14 -3.46 9.38
C ALA A 209 17.50 -3.94 8.82
N ARG A 210 18.19 -3.11 8.02
CA ARG A 210 19.50 -3.38 7.43
C ARG A 210 20.62 -2.47 7.92
N GLY A 211 20.34 -1.60 8.90
CA GLY A 211 21.31 -0.63 9.41
C GLY A 211 21.69 0.44 8.40
N LEU A 212 20.79 0.69 7.43
CA LEU A 212 20.92 1.74 6.41
C LEU A 212 20.30 3.04 6.89
N ASP A 213 20.69 4.14 6.27
CA ASP A 213 20.08 5.44 6.50
C ASP A 213 18.87 5.64 5.56
N PHE A 214 17.98 6.51 6.00
CA PHE A 214 16.74 6.83 5.30
C PHE A 214 16.57 8.34 5.18
N VAL A 215 16.37 8.81 3.96
CA VAL A 215 16.10 10.22 3.65
C VAL A 215 14.63 10.33 3.25
N PRO A 216 13.76 10.90 4.11
CA PRO A 216 12.33 11.00 3.83
C PRO A 216 12.10 11.96 2.66
N LEU A 217 11.26 11.56 1.69
CA LEU A 217 10.87 12.39 0.56
C LEU A 217 9.41 12.83 0.65
N VAL A 218 8.50 11.90 0.95
CA VAL A 218 7.07 12.16 0.84
C VAL A 218 6.25 11.25 1.76
N HIS A 219 5.08 11.75 2.15
CA HIS A 219 4.06 10.94 2.79
C HIS A 219 3.06 10.41 1.77
N GLU A 220 2.73 9.16 1.90
CA GLU A 220 1.69 8.50 1.13
C GLU A 220 0.59 7.96 2.05
N ARG A 221 -0.58 7.76 1.46
CA ARG A 221 -1.68 7.03 2.07
C ARG A 221 -1.73 5.63 1.53
N TYR A 222 -1.78 4.67 2.43
CA TYR A 222 -2.06 3.29 2.10
C TYR A 222 -3.55 3.03 2.30
N HIS A 223 -4.21 2.61 1.25
CA HIS A 223 -5.64 2.34 1.21
C HIS A 223 -5.91 0.87 0.93
N LEU A 224 -7.04 0.40 1.44
CA LEU A 224 -7.61 -0.89 1.09
C LEU A 224 -8.90 -0.64 0.31
N ALA A 225 -9.02 -1.23 -0.88
CA ALA A 225 -10.24 -1.18 -1.68
C ALA A 225 -11.00 -2.50 -1.56
N CYS A 226 -12.33 -2.42 -1.56
CA CYS A 226 -13.23 -3.57 -1.70
C CYS A 226 -14.42 -3.22 -2.61
N LEU A 227 -15.15 -4.22 -3.07
CA LEU A 227 -16.43 -3.99 -3.72
C LEU A 227 -17.47 -3.54 -2.69
N LYS A 228 -18.40 -2.67 -3.10
CA LYS A 228 -19.50 -2.23 -2.24
C LYS A 228 -20.31 -3.42 -1.70
N SER A 229 -20.49 -4.45 -2.50
CA SER A 229 -21.23 -5.68 -2.14
C SER A 229 -20.54 -6.51 -1.05
N THR A 230 -19.21 -6.40 -0.90
CA THR A 230 -18.45 -7.17 0.08
C THR A 230 -18.15 -6.39 1.36
N LEU A 231 -18.49 -5.08 1.41
CA LEU A 231 -18.17 -4.20 2.53
C LEU A 231 -18.76 -4.69 3.88
N GLU A 232 -19.97 -5.20 3.84
CA GLU A 232 -20.70 -5.65 5.05
C GLU A 232 -20.60 -7.18 5.26
N GLN A 233 -19.81 -7.89 4.46
CA GLN A 233 -19.53 -9.31 4.71
C GLN A 233 -18.77 -9.49 6.03
N PRO A 234 -19.01 -10.59 6.77
CA PRO A 234 -18.45 -10.79 8.10
C PRO A 234 -16.93 -10.64 8.17
N ALA A 235 -16.18 -11.20 7.22
CA ALA A 235 -14.72 -11.10 7.19
C ALA A 235 -14.22 -9.67 6.94
N THR A 236 -14.90 -8.90 6.04
CA THR A 236 -14.54 -7.49 5.78
C THR A 236 -14.85 -6.61 6.99
N ARG A 237 -15.98 -6.85 7.66
CA ARG A 237 -16.32 -6.15 8.91
C ARG A 237 -15.31 -6.46 10.00
N ALA A 238 -14.97 -7.74 10.20
CA ALA A 238 -13.96 -8.15 11.18
C ALA A 238 -12.59 -7.48 10.93
N LEU A 239 -12.17 -7.36 9.65
CA LEU A 239 -10.97 -6.59 9.31
C LEU A 239 -11.09 -5.11 9.70
N ARG A 240 -12.19 -4.46 9.35
CA ARG A 240 -12.40 -3.04 9.68
C ARG A 240 -12.40 -2.80 11.19
N ASP A 241 -13.09 -3.63 11.93
CA ASP A 241 -13.19 -3.56 13.39
C ASP A 241 -11.81 -3.76 14.03
N LEU A 242 -11.05 -4.75 13.56
CA LEU A 242 -9.67 -4.99 14.00
C LEU A 242 -8.78 -3.78 13.76
N LEU A 243 -8.84 -3.17 12.56
CA LEU A 243 -8.04 -2.00 12.22
C LEU A 243 -8.36 -0.78 13.10
N GLN A 244 -9.60 -0.67 13.61
CA GLN A 244 -10.02 0.40 14.50
C GLN A 244 -9.57 0.19 15.95
N THR A 245 -9.10 -1.01 16.32
CA THR A 245 -8.68 -1.28 17.70
C THR A 245 -7.49 -0.43 18.12
N PRO A 246 -7.48 0.11 19.35
CA PRO A 246 -6.32 0.82 19.88
C PRO A 246 -5.05 -0.05 19.91
N ALA A 247 -5.19 -1.37 20.07
CA ALA A 247 -4.09 -2.32 20.07
C ALA A 247 -3.39 -2.38 18.70
N TRP A 248 -4.16 -2.47 17.61
CA TRP A 248 -3.61 -2.42 16.26
C TRP A 248 -2.97 -1.07 15.97
N GLN A 249 -3.63 0.03 16.28
CA GLN A 249 -3.12 1.38 16.03
C GLN A 249 -1.79 1.63 16.75
N ARG A 250 -1.67 1.21 18.02
CA ARG A 250 -0.39 1.26 18.75
C ARG A 250 0.69 0.40 18.09
N ARG A 251 0.32 -0.80 17.63
CA ARG A 251 1.26 -1.69 16.93
C ARG A 251 1.78 -1.06 15.65
N MET A 252 0.92 -0.43 14.88
CA MET A 252 1.30 0.29 13.65
C MET A 252 2.16 1.51 13.95
N ALA A 253 1.80 2.33 14.95
CA ALA A 253 2.55 3.52 15.33
C ALA A 253 3.98 3.21 15.82
N ALA A 254 4.22 1.99 16.30
CA ALA A 254 5.56 1.54 16.71
C ALA A 254 6.44 1.10 15.52
N MET A 255 5.91 1.06 14.30
CA MET A 255 6.66 0.68 13.10
C MET A 255 7.32 1.93 12.49
N PRO A 256 8.65 1.94 12.27
CA PRO A 256 9.33 3.08 11.64
C PRO A 256 8.71 3.48 10.30
N GLY A 257 8.40 4.77 10.16
CA GLY A 257 7.83 5.33 8.94
C GLY A 257 6.33 5.08 8.73
N TYR A 258 5.62 4.45 9.69
CA TYR A 258 4.17 4.24 9.64
C TYR A 258 3.44 5.07 10.70
N ALA A 259 2.22 5.48 10.35
CA ALA A 259 1.29 6.08 11.29
C ALA A 259 -0.14 5.59 11.00
N PRO A 260 -0.96 5.31 12.03
CA PRO A 260 -2.38 5.03 11.84
C PRO A 260 -3.05 6.23 11.17
N MET A 261 -3.85 5.97 10.14
CA MET A 261 -4.63 7.02 9.49
C MET A 261 -5.96 6.48 8.98
N HIS A 262 -7.05 6.90 9.60
CA HIS A 262 -8.39 6.43 9.27
C HIS A 262 -8.54 4.91 9.23
N CYS A 263 -7.80 4.22 10.10
CA CYS A 263 -7.75 2.75 10.12
C CYS A 263 -9.14 2.14 10.24
N GLY A 264 -9.54 1.32 9.27
CA GLY A 264 -10.85 0.65 9.22
C GLY A 264 -12.04 1.54 8.86
N GLU A 265 -11.86 2.87 8.73
CA GLU A 265 -12.92 3.77 8.31
C GLU A 265 -13.21 3.64 6.81
N VAL A 266 -14.49 3.66 6.45
CA VAL A 266 -14.91 3.74 5.04
C VAL A 266 -14.84 5.19 4.59
N LEU A 267 -13.95 5.47 3.66
CA LEU A 267 -13.69 6.82 3.18
C LEU A 267 -14.50 7.12 1.91
N ALA A 268 -14.97 8.36 1.81
CA ALA A 268 -15.56 8.84 0.56
C ALA A 268 -14.48 8.87 -0.54
N MET A 269 -14.73 8.16 -1.63
CA MET A 269 -13.76 8.02 -2.72
C MET A 269 -13.35 9.39 -3.28
N SER A 270 -14.28 10.32 -3.44
CA SER A 270 -13.99 11.68 -3.89
C SER A 270 -13.13 12.51 -2.93
N ARG A 271 -13.07 12.12 -1.65
CA ARG A 271 -12.23 12.77 -0.65
C ARG A 271 -10.79 12.28 -0.68
N VAL A 272 -10.59 11.00 -0.97
CA VAL A 272 -9.27 10.37 -1.01
C VAL A 272 -8.65 10.35 -2.40
N LEU A 273 -9.51 10.33 -3.43
CA LEU A 273 -9.12 10.28 -4.83
C LEU A 273 -9.76 11.48 -5.55
N PRO A 274 -9.11 12.65 -5.59
CA PRO A 274 -9.71 13.92 -6.01
C PRO A 274 -10.09 13.98 -7.48
N TRP A 275 -9.60 13.06 -8.30
CA TRP A 275 -9.95 12.97 -9.72
C TRP A 275 -11.40 12.49 -9.98
N TRP A 276 -12.16 12.10 -8.92
CA TRP A 276 -13.58 11.83 -9.01
C TRP A 276 -14.39 13.05 -8.62
N ARG A 277 -14.89 13.80 -9.61
CA ARG A 277 -15.84 14.90 -9.42
C ARG A 277 -17.26 14.38 -9.59
N PHE A 278 -18.07 14.40 -8.55
CA PHE A 278 -19.51 14.15 -8.65
C PHE A 278 -20.22 15.45 -8.98
N ALA A 279 -21.01 15.48 -10.05
CA ALA A 279 -21.93 16.59 -10.27
C ALA A 279 -22.87 16.68 -9.05
N ARG A 280 -22.92 17.83 -8.37
CA ARG A 280 -23.93 18.09 -7.35
C ARG A 280 -25.29 17.91 -8.04
N ARG A 281 -26.13 16.97 -7.55
CA ARG A 281 -27.55 16.96 -7.93
C ARG A 281 -28.07 18.37 -7.60
N LYS A 282 -28.48 19.13 -8.64
CA LYS A 282 -29.29 20.33 -8.43
C LYS A 282 -30.51 19.88 -7.63
N SER A 283 -30.69 20.39 -6.43
CA SER A 283 -31.96 20.27 -5.69
C SER A 283 -33.06 20.76 -6.65
N ALA A 284 -33.99 19.87 -6.98
CA ALA A 284 -35.17 20.25 -7.73
C ALA A 284 -35.83 21.41 -6.99
N GLY A 285 -35.87 22.55 -7.65
CA GLY A 285 -36.48 23.75 -7.09
C GLY A 285 -37.92 23.46 -6.68
N ALA A 286 -38.27 23.86 -5.47
CA ALA A 286 -39.64 23.91 -4.98
C ALA A 286 -40.42 24.76 -5.98
N HIS A 287 -41.33 24.17 -6.73
CA HIS A 287 -42.38 24.90 -7.41
C HIS A 287 -43.25 25.56 -6.35
N GLN A 288 -43.08 26.85 -6.17
CA GLN A 288 -44.10 27.68 -5.54
C GLN A 288 -45.34 27.68 -6.46
N HIS A 289 -46.39 26.97 -6.05
CA HIS A 289 -47.72 27.21 -6.54
C HIS A 289 -48.16 28.55 -5.98
N ALA A 290 -48.14 29.56 -6.83
CA ALA A 290 -49.00 30.72 -6.68
C ALA A 290 -50.33 30.33 -7.31
N SER A 291 -51.39 30.34 -6.53
CA SER A 291 -52.79 30.31 -7.01
C SER A 291 -53.42 31.67 -6.78
N PRO A 292 -54.39 32.07 -7.62
CA PRO A 292 -54.89 33.42 -7.80
C PRO A 292 -55.74 33.93 -6.64
#